data_fb2632309ddcd97174dab1a4cd4ca096
#
_entry.id   fb2632309ddcd97174dab1a4cd4ca096
#
_cell.length_a   1.000
_cell.length_b   1.000
_cell.length_c   1.000
_cell.angle_alpha   90.00
_cell.angle_beta   90.00
_cell.angle_gamma   90.00
#
_symmetry.space_group_name_H-M   'P 1'
#
loop_
_entity.id
_entity.type
_entity.pdbx_description
1 polymer ?
#
loop_
_entity_poly.entity_id
_entity_poly.type
_entity_poly.pdbx_seq_one_letter_code
_entity_poly.pdbx_strand_id
1 'polypeptide(L)'
;MQNQKRTPWGSAERLDMAREIGRLQREQNREQISGSEIDAMVAGQVWHTPTQLFSPHYGRALARYLVAEYKLHLFPYHDLVLFELGGGAGTLARDILDYIEECEPDVYERTRYHIVEISARLASQQKGRLLRHVRSGRVDVVHRDFLAWDQDV
;
A
#
# COMPACT_ATOMS: atom_id res chain seq x y z
N MET A 1 20.00 -33.06 -1.75
CA MET A 1 18.54 -32.95 -2.06
C MET A 1 18.13 -31.53 -1.76
N GLN A 2 18.01 -30.71 -2.81
CA GLN A 2 17.61 -29.29 -2.69
C GLN A 2 16.10 -29.21 -2.59
N ASN A 3 15.61 -28.73 -1.47
CA ASN A 3 14.19 -28.50 -1.21
C ASN A 3 13.79 -27.16 -1.85
N GLN A 4 13.39 -27.20 -3.13
CA GLN A 4 12.77 -26.03 -3.80
C GLN A 4 11.43 -25.77 -3.13
N LYS A 5 11.37 -24.74 -2.29
CA LYS A 5 10.11 -24.18 -1.80
C LYS A 5 9.33 -23.62 -3.00
N ARG A 6 8.31 -24.35 -3.42
CA ARG A 6 7.37 -23.90 -4.45
C ARG A 6 6.61 -22.68 -3.91
N THR A 7 6.84 -21.53 -4.52
CA THR A 7 5.94 -20.38 -4.32
C THR A 7 4.57 -20.73 -4.91
N PRO A 8 3.45 -20.40 -4.26
CA PRO A 8 2.10 -20.82 -4.66
C PRO A 8 1.64 -20.29 -6.04
N TRP A 9 2.38 -19.36 -6.64
CA TRP A 9 2.04 -18.73 -7.93
C TRP A 9 3.23 -18.80 -8.88
N GLY A 10 3.03 -19.26 -10.10
CA GLY A 10 4.04 -19.22 -11.16
C GLY A 10 4.37 -17.79 -11.60
N SER A 11 5.55 -17.59 -12.18
CA SER A 11 5.97 -16.27 -12.70
C SER A 11 4.99 -15.71 -13.75
N ALA A 12 4.39 -16.56 -14.57
CA ALA A 12 3.39 -16.19 -15.57
C ALA A 12 2.08 -15.67 -14.93
N GLU A 13 1.59 -16.35 -13.89
CA GLU A 13 0.35 -15.97 -13.19
C GLU A 13 0.49 -14.63 -12.45
N ARG A 14 1.67 -14.33 -11.90
CA ARG A 14 1.97 -13.01 -11.30
C ARG A 14 1.97 -11.91 -12.35
N LEU A 15 2.53 -12.19 -13.53
CA LEU A 15 2.58 -11.23 -14.62
C LEU A 15 1.18 -10.93 -15.16
N ASP A 16 0.32 -11.95 -15.27
CA ASP A 16 -1.05 -11.79 -15.72
C ASP A 16 -1.90 -11.04 -14.69
N MET A 17 -1.74 -11.34 -13.41
CA MET A 17 -2.41 -10.60 -12.33
C MET A 17 -1.97 -9.13 -12.30
N ALA A 18 -0.68 -8.85 -12.43
CA ALA A 18 -0.16 -7.49 -12.48
C ALA A 18 -0.68 -6.70 -13.70
N ARG A 19 -0.78 -7.36 -14.86
CA ARG A 19 -1.39 -6.77 -16.08
C ARG A 19 -2.86 -6.44 -15.88
N GLU A 20 -3.62 -7.34 -15.25
CA GLU A 20 -5.04 -7.14 -15.01
C GLU A 20 -5.29 -6.02 -13.99
N ILE A 21 -4.52 -5.97 -12.90
CA ILE A 21 -4.58 -4.86 -11.94
C ILE A 21 -4.27 -3.53 -12.64
N GLY A 22 -3.22 -3.49 -13.47
CA GLY A 22 -2.87 -2.29 -14.23
C GLY A 22 -3.93 -1.90 -15.27
N ARG A 23 -4.65 -2.87 -15.86
CA ARG A 23 -5.80 -2.60 -16.74
C ARG A 23 -6.94 -1.95 -15.97
N LEU A 24 -7.34 -2.54 -14.84
CA LEU A 24 -8.41 -2.03 -13.98
C LEU A 24 -8.09 -0.64 -13.44
N GLN A 25 -6.86 -0.38 -13.03
CA GLN A 25 -6.40 0.95 -12.61
C GLN A 25 -6.47 1.98 -13.74
N ARG A 26 -6.10 1.59 -14.98
CA ARG A 26 -6.21 2.49 -16.13
C ARG A 26 -7.67 2.76 -16.51
N GLU A 27 -8.55 1.78 -16.39
CA GLU A 27 -9.99 1.96 -16.61
C GLU A 27 -10.58 2.92 -15.56
N GLN A 28 -10.29 2.71 -14.28
CA GLN A 28 -10.69 3.64 -13.21
C GLN A 28 -10.14 5.05 -13.43
N ASN A 29 -8.89 5.19 -13.90
CA ASN A 29 -8.31 6.49 -14.19
C ASN A 29 -8.87 7.13 -15.47
N ARG A 30 -9.35 6.35 -16.45
CA ARG A 30 -10.04 6.87 -17.65
C ARG A 30 -11.44 7.37 -17.35
N GLU A 31 -12.15 6.74 -16.43
CA GLU A 31 -13.44 7.22 -15.95
C GLU A 31 -13.32 8.48 -15.08
N GLN A 32 -12.11 8.81 -14.60
CA GLN A 32 -11.79 10.06 -13.90
C GLN A 32 -11.53 11.25 -14.84
N ILE A 33 -12.18 11.29 -16.01
CA ILE A 33 -11.94 12.32 -17.03
C ILE A 33 -12.89 13.51 -16.83
N SER A 34 -12.43 14.47 -16.22
CA SER A 34 -12.51 15.94 -16.26
C SER A 34 -12.52 16.53 -14.86
N GLY A 35 -11.59 17.44 -14.59
CA GLY A 35 -11.34 17.95 -13.24
C GLY A 35 -12.57 18.63 -12.58
N SER A 36 -13.51 19.19 -13.35
CA SER A 36 -14.71 19.86 -12.84
C SER A 36 -15.84 18.88 -12.49
N GLU A 37 -15.97 17.78 -13.22
CA GLU A 37 -16.92 16.71 -12.88
C GLU A 37 -16.45 15.87 -11.70
N ILE A 38 -15.15 15.70 -11.57
CA ILE A 38 -14.55 15.00 -10.43
C ILE A 38 -14.75 15.77 -9.14
N ASP A 39 -14.57 17.08 -9.13
CA ASP A 39 -14.79 17.88 -7.93
C ASP A 39 -16.28 17.89 -7.50
N ALA A 40 -17.20 17.83 -8.44
CA ALA A 40 -18.64 17.69 -8.17
C ALA A 40 -18.99 16.25 -7.70
N MET A 41 -18.37 15.22 -8.28
CA MET A 41 -18.56 13.83 -7.87
C MET A 41 -17.90 13.53 -6.50
N VAL A 42 -16.74 14.08 -6.22
CA VAL A 42 -16.05 13.90 -4.91
C VAL A 42 -16.82 14.58 -3.78
N ALA A 43 -17.53 15.67 -4.06
CA ALA A 43 -18.42 16.30 -3.09
C ALA A 43 -19.70 15.47 -2.80
N GLY A 44 -20.08 14.55 -3.70
CA GLY A 44 -21.27 13.70 -3.58
C GLY A 44 -21.02 12.19 -3.50
N GLN A 45 -19.80 11.74 -3.66
CA GLN A 45 -19.47 10.31 -3.74
C GLN A 45 -19.26 9.68 -2.37
N VAL A 46 -20.25 8.91 -1.96
CA VAL A 46 -20.22 8.05 -0.76
C VAL A 46 -19.73 6.63 -1.12
N TRP A 47 -18.62 6.54 -1.85
CA TRP A 47 -17.94 5.25 -2.02
C TRP A 47 -16.87 5.13 -0.96
N HIS A 48 -17.20 4.47 0.15
CA HIS A 48 -16.22 4.09 1.15
C HIS A 48 -15.70 2.70 0.82
N THR A 49 -14.40 2.58 0.63
CA THR A 49 -13.77 1.26 0.60
C THR A 49 -13.92 0.60 1.97
N PRO A 50 -13.93 -0.74 2.07
CA PRO A 50 -13.93 -1.42 3.36
C PRO A 50 -12.85 -0.90 4.32
N THR A 51 -11.68 -0.56 3.80
CA THR A 51 -10.57 0.04 4.54
C THR A 51 -10.93 1.38 5.20
N GLN A 52 -11.69 2.22 4.50
CA GLN A 52 -12.15 3.51 5.03
C GLN A 52 -13.31 3.32 6.02
N LEU A 53 -14.25 2.44 5.68
CA LEU A 53 -15.44 2.20 6.48
C LEU A 53 -15.10 1.60 7.84
N PHE A 54 -14.13 0.68 7.90
CA PHE A 54 -13.70 -0.02 9.11
C PHE A 54 -12.40 0.54 9.70
N SER A 55 -11.97 1.72 9.27
CA SER A 55 -10.80 2.39 9.86
C SER A 55 -11.08 2.77 11.33
N PRO A 56 -10.12 2.60 12.25
CA PRO A 56 -8.79 2.02 12.05
C PRO A 56 -8.74 0.50 12.24
N HIS A 57 -9.88 -0.15 12.53
CA HIS A 57 -9.92 -1.55 12.97
C HIS A 57 -9.40 -2.53 11.94
N TYR A 58 -9.72 -2.32 10.65
CA TYR A 58 -9.24 -3.16 9.56
C TYR A 58 -7.71 -3.09 9.43
N GLY A 59 -7.15 -1.88 9.38
CA GLY A 59 -5.71 -1.68 9.31
C GLY A 59 -4.98 -2.23 10.53
N ARG A 60 -5.54 -2.05 11.73
CA ARG A 60 -4.97 -2.61 12.98
C ARG A 60 -4.99 -4.14 12.99
N ALA A 61 -6.04 -4.77 12.48
CA ALA A 61 -6.11 -6.23 12.39
C ALA A 61 -5.05 -6.77 11.41
N LEU A 62 -4.90 -6.13 10.25
CA LEU A 62 -3.88 -6.49 9.28
C LEU A 62 -2.47 -6.25 9.82
N ALA A 63 -2.25 -5.15 10.53
CA ALA A 63 -0.96 -4.85 11.17
C ALA A 63 -0.53 -5.93 12.17
N ARG A 64 -1.47 -6.41 13.00
CA ARG A 64 -1.21 -7.51 13.94
C ARG A 64 -0.74 -8.77 13.22
N TYR A 65 -1.41 -9.12 12.14
CA TYR A 65 -1.04 -10.28 11.35
C TYR A 65 0.35 -10.11 10.72
N LEU A 66 0.61 -8.97 10.08
CA LEU A 66 1.91 -8.68 9.44
C LEU A 66 3.06 -8.67 10.46
N VAL A 67 2.84 -8.08 11.63
CA VAL A 67 3.86 -8.06 12.70
C VAL A 67 4.12 -9.47 13.24
N ALA A 68 3.07 -10.28 13.42
CA ALA A 68 3.23 -11.66 13.89
C ALA A 68 4.03 -12.50 12.89
N GLU A 69 3.71 -12.43 11.60
CA GLU A 69 4.45 -13.11 10.53
C GLU A 69 5.91 -12.62 10.44
N TYR A 70 6.12 -11.30 10.53
CA TYR A 70 7.45 -10.72 10.53
C TYR A 70 8.29 -11.20 11.71
N LYS A 71 7.75 -11.15 12.92
CA LYS A 71 8.45 -11.60 14.14
C LYS A 71 8.78 -13.09 14.11
N LEU A 72 7.90 -13.88 13.52
CA LEU A 72 8.08 -15.33 13.44
C LEU A 72 9.16 -15.75 12.43
N HIS A 73 9.30 -15.01 11.32
CA HIS A 73 10.06 -15.49 10.18
C HIS A 73 11.28 -14.62 9.79
N LEU A 74 11.27 -13.34 10.10
CA LEU A 74 12.23 -12.37 9.56
C LEU A 74 13.00 -11.58 10.63
N PHE A 75 12.36 -11.32 11.76
CA PHE A 75 12.98 -10.56 12.84
C PHE A 75 14.04 -11.39 13.59
N PRO A 76 15.16 -10.81 14.01
CA PRO A 76 15.62 -9.43 13.80
C PRO A 76 16.52 -9.26 12.57
N TYR A 77 16.61 -10.26 11.69
CA TYR A 77 17.63 -10.33 10.64
C TYR A 77 17.31 -9.50 9.41
N HIS A 78 16.04 -9.23 9.15
CA HIS A 78 15.57 -8.46 8.00
C HIS A 78 14.64 -7.32 8.44
N ASP A 79 14.52 -6.27 7.61
CA ASP A 79 13.54 -5.22 7.81
C ASP A 79 12.15 -5.67 7.33
N LEU A 80 11.10 -5.10 7.91
CA LEU A 80 9.73 -5.30 7.44
C LEU A 80 9.49 -4.36 6.26
N VAL A 81 9.49 -4.90 5.06
CA VAL A 81 9.24 -4.13 3.84
C VAL A 81 7.83 -4.44 3.31
N LEU A 82 7.01 -3.41 3.21
CA LEU A 82 5.61 -3.50 2.76
C LEU A 82 5.41 -2.68 1.49
N PHE A 83 4.70 -3.26 0.53
CA PHE A 83 4.31 -2.58 -0.70
C PHE A 83 2.79 -2.53 -0.81
N GLU A 84 2.24 -1.35 -0.99
CA GLU A 84 0.82 -1.12 -1.27
C GLU A 84 0.66 -0.54 -2.67
N LEU A 85 -0.12 -1.22 -3.49
CA LEU A 85 -0.41 -0.79 -4.85
C LEU A 85 -1.76 -0.07 -4.88
N GLY A 86 -1.78 1.19 -5.29
CA GLY A 86 -3.01 1.96 -5.37
C GLY A 86 -3.61 2.25 -3.98
N GLY A 87 -2.83 2.82 -3.07
CA GLY A 87 -3.22 3.06 -1.68
C GLY A 87 -4.39 4.03 -1.46
N GLY A 88 -5.07 4.48 -2.51
CA GLY A 88 -6.21 5.38 -2.44
C GLY A 88 -5.91 6.64 -1.62
N ALA A 89 -6.70 6.90 -0.57
CA ALA A 89 -6.46 8.03 0.31
C ALA A 89 -5.31 7.82 1.34
N GLY A 90 -4.61 6.68 1.33
CA GLY A 90 -3.55 6.34 2.28
C GLY A 90 -4.06 5.96 3.68
N THR A 91 -5.32 5.56 3.78
CA THR A 91 -5.94 5.21 5.07
C THR A 91 -5.36 3.93 5.65
N LEU A 92 -5.18 2.91 4.79
CA LEU A 92 -4.65 1.61 5.23
C LEU A 92 -3.21 1.74 5.75
N ALA A 93 -2.34 2.37 4.96
CA ALA A 93 -0.97 2.61 5.35
C ALA A 93 -0.88 3.36 6.70
N ARG A 94 -1.71 4.40 6.88
CA ARG A 94 -1.77 5.15 8.15
C ARG A 94 -2.16 4.24 9.31
N ASP A 95 -3.24 3.48 9.18
CA ASP A 95 -3.78 2.68 10.27
C ASP A 95 -2.82 1.54 10.66
N ILE A 96 -2.11 0.96 9.68
CA ILE A 96 -1.06 -0.04 9.90
C ILE A 96 0.13 0.58 10.64
N LEU A 97 0.66 1.69 10.13
CA LEU A 97 1.86 2.31 10.68
C LEU A 97 1.62 2.92 12.06
N ASP A 98 0.45 3.55 12.27
CA ASP A 98 0.04 4.06 13.58
C ASP A 98 0.01 2.93 14.62
N TYR A 99 -0.56 1.77 14.23
CA TYR A 99 -0.58 0.60 15.12
C TYR A 99 0.82 0.07 15.42
N ILE A 100 1.68 -0.07 14.40
CA ILE A 100 3.04 -0.60 14.59
C ILE A 100 3.85 0.38 15.46
N GLU A 101 3.74 1.69 15.24
CA GLU A 101 4.43 2.70 16.05
C GLU A 101 3.97 2.67 17.52
N GLU A 102 2.65 2.53 17.75
CA GLU A 102 2.05 2.51 19.09
C GLU A 102 2.36 1.24 19.88
N CYS A 103 2.26 0.07 19.23
CA CYS A 103 2.27 -1.23 19.90
C CYS A 103 3.60 -1.98 19.76
N GLU A 104 4.39 -1.68 18.74
CA GLU A 104 5.56 -2.44 18.32
C GLU A 104 6.71 -1.51 17.85
N PRO A 105 7.20 -0.61 18.72
CA PRO A 105 8.16 0.42 18.33
C PRO A 105 9.45 -0.14 17.73
N ASP A 106 9.95 -1.29 18.21
CA ASP A 106 11.13 -1.94 17.66
C ASP A 106 10.91 -2.42 16.22
N VAL A 107 9.69 -2.86 15.90
CA VAL A 107 9.29 -3.24 14.54
C VAL A 107 9.13 -1.99 13.69
N TYR A 108 8.55 -0.91 14.26
CA TYR A 108 8.37 0.35 13.54
C TYR A 108 9.70 0.92 13.05
N GLU A 109 10.75 0.89 13.87
CA GLU A 109 12.09 1.34 13.50
C GLU A 109 12.70 0.56 12.34
N ARG A 110 12.21 -0.65 12.09
CA ARG A 110 12.64 -1.54 11.01
C ARG A 110 11.63 -1.66 9.88
N THR A 111 10.55 -0.85 9.91
CA THR A 111 9.52 -0.88 8.88
C THR A 111 9.87 0.08 7.73
N ARG A 112 9.66 -0.39 6.50
CA ARG A 112 9.68 0.39 5.26
C ARG A 112 8.37 0.13 4.53
N TYR A 113 7.61 1.18 4.29
CA TYR A 113 6.31 1.09 3.62
C TYR A 113 6.36 1.88 2.31
N HIS A 114 6.14 1.21 1.21
CA HIS A 114 6.15 1.81 -0.12
C HIS A 114 4.75 1.81 -0.70
N ILE A 115 4.24 2.98 -1.07
CA ILE A 115 2.98 3.13 -1.79
C ILE A 115 3.31 3.45 -3.23
N VAL A 116 2.86 2.62 -4.15
CA VAL A 116 2.98 2.87 -5.60
C VAL A 116 1.64 3.36 -6.11
N GLU A 117 1.62 4.62 -6.57
CA GLU A 117 0.39 5.32 -6.95
C GLU A 117 0.54 5.97 -8.32
N ILE A 118 -0.37 5.66 -9.23
CA ILE A 118 -0.36 6.21 -10.59
C ILE A 118 -0.95 7.62 -10.67
N SER A 119 -1.81 7.99 -9.72
CA SER A 119 -2.43 9.31 -9.65
C SER A 119 -1.56 10.30 -8.88
N ALA A 120 -1.07 11.35 -9.54
CA ALA A 120 -0.29 12.41 -8.90
C ALA A 120 -1.05 13.09 -7.75
N ARG A 121 -2.38 13.27 -7.90
CA ARG A 121 -3.26 13.86 -6.89
C ARG A 121 -3.33 12.96 -5.66
N LEU A 122 -3.58 11.67 -5.84
CA LEU A 122 -3.64 10.71 -4.72
C LEU A 122 -2.28 10.56 -4.05
N ALA A 123 -1.19 10.49 -4.81
CA ALA A 123 0.16 10.45 -4.26
C ALA A 123 0.46 11.67 -3.38
N SER A 124 0.06 12.87 -3.80
CA SER A 124 0.19 14.09 -2.98
C SER A 124 -0.67 14.03 -1.71
N GLN A 125 -1.91 13.54 -1.83
CA GLN A 125 -2.81 13.37 -0.69
C GLN A 125 -2.27 12.35 0.33
N GLN A 126 -1.73 11.24 -0.15
CA GLN A 126 -1.08 10.20 0.67
C GLN A 126 0.11 10.77 1.44
N LYS A 127 1.00 11.53 0.76
CA LYS A 127 2.13 12.21 1.41
C LYS A 127 1.68 13.17 2.52
N GLY A 128 0.62 13.91 2.29
CA GLY A 128 0.04 14.80 3.30
C GLY A 128 -0.53 14.04 4.50
N ARG A 129 -1.31 12.97 4.24
CA ARG A 129 -1.92 12.14 5.29
C ARG A 129 -0.91 11.38 6.13
N LEU A 130 0.18 10.93 5.50
CA LEU A 130 1.25 10.14 6.11
C LEU A 130 2.46 10.98 6.53
N LEU A 131 2.32 12.31 6.59
CA LEU A 131 3.42 13.24 6.76
C LEU A 131 4.35 12.87 7.94
N ARG A 132 3.80 12.37 9.04
CA ARG A 132 4.56 11.93 10.21
C ARG A 132 5.50 10.77 9.85
N HIS A 133 4.98 9.75 9.21
CA HIS A 133 5.73 8.55 8.80
C HIS A 133 6.69 8.82 7.63
N VAL A 134 6.34 9.75 6.74
CA VAL A 134 7.25 10.22 5.69
C VAL A 134 8.45 10.94 6.30
N ARG A 135 8.22 11.84 7.28
CA ARG A 135 9.31 12.56 7.96
C ARG A 135 10.21 11.65 8.79
N SER A 136 9.68 10.58 9.36
CA SER A 136 10.47 9.57 10.06
C SER A 136 11.20 8.60 9.11
N GLY A 137 11.00 8.74 7.79
CA GLY A 137 11.61 7.87 6.78
C GLY A 137 11.03 6.45 6.74
N ARG A 138 9.80 6.26 7.26
CA ARG A 138 9.12 4.95 7.28
C ARG A 138 8.21 4.72 6.08
N VAL A 139 7.85 5.79 5.37
CA VAL A 139 6.99 5.74 4.18
C VAL A 139 7.64 6.43 3.01
N ASP A 140 7.58 5.78 1.88
CA ASP A 140 7.83 6.38 0.58
C ASP A 140 6.60 6.25 -0.32
N VAL A 141 6.19 7.35 -0.95
CA VAL A 141 5.09 7.36 -1.92
C VAL A 141 5.66 7.63 -3.30
N VAL A 142 5.68 6.59 -4.11
CA VAL A 142 6.21 6.58 -5.47
C VAL A 142 5.07 6.87 -6.46
N HIS A 143 5.14 8.03 -7.13
CA HIS A 143 4.21 8.35 -8.20
C HIS A 143 4.68 7.70 -9.51
N ARG A 144 4.21 6.48 -9.77
CA ARG A 144 4.54 5.71 -10.99
C ARG A 144 3.45 4.70 -11.34
N ASP A 145 3.42 4.30 -12.59
CA ASP A 145 2.71 3.08 -12.99
C ASP A 145 3.50 1.88 -12.47
N PHE A 146 2.83 1.02 -11.70
CA PHE A 146 3.44 -0.19 -11.13
C PHE A 146 4.01 -1.12 -12.23
N LEU A 147 3.36 -1.19 -13.39
CA LEU A 147 3.82 -2.03 -14.50
C LEU A 147 5.10 -1.50 -15.18
N ALA A 148 5.39 -0.20 -14.99
CA ALA A 148 6.59 0.46 -15.46
C ALA A 148 7.64 0.66 -14.36
N TRP A 149 7.40 0.09 -13.17
CA TRP A 149 8.31 0.21 -12.04
C TRP A 149 9.39 -0.87 -12.11
N ASP A 150 10.56 -0.43 -12.50
CA ASP A 150 11.77 -1.25 -12.65
C ASP A 150 12.70 -0.97 -11.47
N GLN A 151 12.33 -1.47 -10.29
CA GLN A 151 13.24 -1.53 -9.15
C GLN A 151 13.53 -3.00 -8.84
N ASP A 152 14.80 -3.36 -8.87
CA ASP A 152 15.30 -4.57 -8.24
C ASP A 152 15.02 -4.49 -6.73
N VAL A 153 14.13 -5.35 -6.26
CA VAL A 153 13.76 -5.50 -4.83
C VAL A 153 14.63 -6.54 -4.18
#